data_2439d1b3c87fa66579574149f763c28c
#
_entry.id   2439d1b3c87fa66579574149f763c28c
#
_cell.length_a   1.000
_cell.length_b   1.000
_cell.length_c   1.000
_cell.angle_alpha   90.00
_cell.angle_beta   90.00
_cell.angle_gamma   90.00
#
_symmetry.space_group_name_H-M   'P 1'
#
loop_
_entity.id
_entity.type
_entity.pdbx_description
1 polymer ?
#
loop_
_entity_poly.entity_id
_entity_poly.type
_entity_poly.pdbx_seq_one_letter_code
_entity_poly.pdbx_strand_id
1 'polypeptide(L)'
;MTDPWYGHTMASDEVTQFLNEQATGVLCLAHEQRAYGIPISFAYDEDGDRAIMDLGFAEDSKKREFIETTDEVCLTVYEWDGPHEWTSVVVSGSFEPVDEDDLEEDVTAWYHRVAKDIDVAAGGDVELEWYQLHAEEVSGVALYE
;
A
#
# COMPACT_ATOMS: atom_id res chain seq x y z
N MET A 1 -6.86 29.29 1.77
CA MET A 1 -5.69 29.51 2.62
C MET A 1 -5.28 28.22 3.26
N THR A 2 -4.04 27.83 3.09
CA THR A 2 -3.53 26.57 3.66
C THR A 2 -3.19 26.78 5.13
N ASP A 3 -3.78 25.96 6.00
CA ASP A 3 -3.40 25.93 7.40
C ASP A 3 -2.08 25.15 7.50
N PRO A 4 -1.02 25.74 8.10
CA PRO A 4 0.26 25.07 8.19
C PRO A 4 0.23 23.75 8.95
N TRP A 5 -0.81 23.51 9.74
CA TRP A 5 -0.96 22.26 10.49
C TRP A 5 -1.60 21.14 9.67
N TYR A 6 -2.36 21.49 8.64
CA TYR A 6 -3.12 20.52 7.86
C TYR A 6 -2.58 20.30 6.43
N GLY A 7 -1.64 21.16 6.01
CA GLY A 7 -1.09 21.06 4.68
C GLY A 7 -2.09 21.47 3.60
N HIS A 8 -1.83 21.04 2.39
CA HIS A 8 -2.70 21.28 1.24
C HIS A 8 -3.11 19.97 0.60
N THR A 9 -4.28 19.98 -0.05
CA THR A 9 -4.75 18.81 -0.80
C THR A 9 -3.89 18.63 -2.05
N MET A 10 -3.38 17.43 -2.24
CA MET A 10 -2.57 17.09 -3.40
C MET A 10 -3.43 16.90 -4.65
N ALA A 11 -2.93 17.36 -5.79
CA ALA A 11 -3.56 17.07 -7.08
C ALA A 11 -3.34 15.59 -7.43
N SER A 12 -4.18 15.03 -8.30
CA SER A 12 -4.12 13.62 -8.63
C SER A 12 -2.77 13.19 -9.24
N ASP A 13 -2.14 14.04 -10.05
CA ASP A 13 -0.83 13.77 -10.62
C ASP A 13 0.28 13.79 -9.56
N GLU A 14 0.17 14.66 -8.56
CA GLU A 14 1.10 14.68 -7.43
C GLU A 14 1.00 13.39 -6.61
N VAL A 15 -0.24 12.93 -6.36
CA VAL A 15 -0.48 11.69 -5.64
C VAL A 15 0.12 10.50 -6.38
N THR A 16 -0.13 10.40 -7.68
CA THR A 16 0.38 9.32 -8.50
C THR A 16 1.91 9.31 -8.50
N GLN A 17 2.53 10.47 -8.67
CA GLN A 17 3.98 10.59 -8.64
C GLN A 17 4.55 10.14 -7.30
N PHE A 18 3.93 10.58 -6.20
CA PHE A 18 4.36 10.19 -4.86
C PHE A 18 4.29 8.67 -4.68
N LEU A 19 3.17 8.05 -5.05
CA LEU A 19 2.99 6.60 -4.93
C LEU A 19 4.02 5.82 -5.77
N ASN A 20 4.36 6.32 -6.94
CA ASN A 20 5.37 5.70 -7.80
C ASN A 20 6.79 5.76 -7.22
N GLU A 21 7.05 6.72 -6.36
CA GLU A 21 8.36 6.91 -5.73
C GLU A 21 8.51 6.13 -4.42
N GLN A 22 7.41 5.63 -3.86
CA GLN A 22 7.41 4.92 -2.60
C GLN A 22 7.47 3.41 -2.80
N ALA A 23 8.03 2.71 -1.83
CA ALA A 23 8.18 1.25 -1.89
C ALA A 23 7.49 0.56 -0.71
N THR A 24 7.13 1.30 0.34
CA THR A 24 6.56 0.74 1.56
C THR A 24 5.38 1.57 2.05
N GLY A 25 4.47 0.91 2.72
CA GLY A 25 3.32 1.56 3.35
C GLY A 25 2.73 0.67 4.41
N VAL A 26 1.63 1.11 5.00
CA VAL A 26 0.91 0.33 6.00
C VAL A 26 -0.42 -0.09 5.42
N LEU A 27 -0.62 -1.40 5.32
CA LEU A 27 -1.88 -1.99 4.87
C LEU A 27 -2.80 -2.10 6.08
N CYS A 28 -3.97 -1.46 6.00
CA CYS A 28 -4.92 -1.38 7.11
C CYS A 28 -6.13 -2.23 6.82
N LEU A 29 -6.40 -3.16 7.73
CA LEU A 29 -7.44 -4.17 7.61
C LEU A 29 -8.39 -4.06 8.80
N ALA A 30 -9.61 -4.55 8.65
CA ALA A 30 -10.60 -4.53 9.73
C ALA A 30 -11.56 -5.72 9.62
N HIS A 31 -11.86 -6.31 10.76
CA HIS A 31 -12.82 -7.42 10.84
C HIS A 31 -13.51 -7.36 12.21
N GLU A 32 -14.84 -7.34 12.21
CA GLU A 32 -15.65 -7.32 13.43
C GLU A 32 -15.21 -6.24 14.43
N GLN A 33 -15.04 -5.01 13.95
CA GLN A 33 -14.62 -3.86 14.74
C GLN A 33 -13.19 -3.96 15.30
N ARG A 34 -12.41 -4.91 14.82
CA ARG A 34 -11.00 -5.02 15.17
C ARG A 34 -10.16 -4.47 14.01
N ALA A 35 -9.19 -3.67 14.34
CA ALA A 35 -8.28 -3.08 13.36
C ALA A 35 -6.93 -3.80 13.36
N TYR A 36 -6.32 -3.90 12.18
CA TYR A 36 -5.03 -4.53 12.06
C TYR A 36 -4.22 -3.81 10.97
N GLY A 37 -3.08 -3.26 11.35
CA GLY A 37 -2.20 -2.57 10.41
C GLY A 37 -0.88 -3.31 10.29
N ILE A 38 -0.42 -3.53 9.05
CA ILE A 38 0.84 -4.21 8.79
C ILE A 38 1.69 -3.42 7.79
N PRO A 39 2.99 -3.27 8.06
CA PRO A 39 3.87 -2.69 7.06
C PRO A 39 4.11 -3.69 5.93
N ILE A 40 4.03 -3.20 4.71
CA ILE A 40 4.21 -4.02 3.52
C ILE A 40 5.04 -3.25 2.48
N SER A 41 5.54 -3.99 1.51
CA SER A 41 6.12 -3.41 0.30
C SER A 41 5.07 -3.44 -0.80
N PHE A 42 5.07 -2.42 -1.66
CA PHE A 42 4.14 -2.37 -2.76
C PHE A 42 4.77 -1.69 -3.98
N ALA A 43 4.15 -1.90 -5.13
CA ALA A 43 4.43 -1.12 -6.32
C ALA A 43 3.10 -0.58 -6.84
N TYR A 44 3.05 0.69 -7.18
CA TYR A 44 1.84 1.29 -7.71
C TYR A 44 1.81 1.18 -9.23
N ASP A 45 0.75 0.55 -9.75
CA ASP A 45 0.51 0.41 -11.18
C ASP A 45 -0.46 1.51 -11.61
N GLU A 46 0.08 2.58 -12.15
CA GLU A 46 -0.67 3.76 -12.58
C GLU A 46 -1.69 3.42 -13.67
N ASP A 47 -1.29 2.59 -14.63
CA ASP A 47 -2.17 2.22 -15.75
C ASP A 47 -3.39 1.42 -15.30
N GLY A 48 -3.25 0.64 -14.25
CA GLY A 48 -4.34 -0.17 -13.70
C GLY A 48 -5.03 0.45 -12.50
N ASP A 49 -4.59 1.64 -12.04
CA ASP A 49 -5.08 2.30 -10.82
C ASP A 49 -5.12 1.33 -9.63
N ARG A 50 -3.99 0.68 -9.38
CA ARG A 50 -3.91 -0.33 -8.33
C ARG A 50 -2.53 -0.37 -7.69
N ALA A 51 -2.50 -0.77 -6.42
CA ALA A 51 -1.26 -1.12 -5.75
C ALA A 51 -1.14 -2.63 -5.78
N ILE A 52 0.02 -3.15 -6.17
CA ILE A 52 0.28 -4.59 -6.18
C ILE A 52 1.29 -4.94 -5.10
N MET A 53 1.14 -6.12 -4.54
CA MET A 53 2.04 -6.59 -3.50
C MET A 53 2.08 -8.11 -3.47
N ASP A 54 3.27 -8.65 -3.17
CA ASP A 54 3.49 -10.07 -3.01
C ASP A 54 3.61 -10.33 -1.51
N LEU A 55 2.56 -10.87 -0.91
CA LEU A 55 2.47 -11.02 0.54
C LEU A 55 2.88 -12.41 0.98
N GLY A 56 3.67 -12.46 2.06
CA GLY A 56 4.07 -13.70 2.68
C GLY A 56 3.14 -14.06 3.82
N PHE A 57 2.71 -15.32 3.84
CA PHE A 57 1.82 -15.85 4.88
C PHE A 57 2.46 -17.04 5.59
N ALA A 58 2.56 -16.94 6.91
CA ALA A 58 2.87 -18.08 7.74
C ALA A 58 1.60 -18.90 7.95
N GLU A 59 1.76 -20.17 8.30
CA GLU A 59 0.63 -21.03 8.64
C GLU A 59 -0.13 -20.44 9.84
N ASP A 60 -1.47 -20.44 9.79
CA ASP A 60 -2.35 -19.89 10.83
C ASP A 60 -2.14 -18.39 11.09
N SER A 61 -1.83 -17.66 10.05
CA SER A 61 -1.52 -16.24 10.13
C SER A 61 -2.76 -15.38 10.40
N LYS A 62 -2.65 -14.48 11.38
CA LYS A 62 -3.64 -13.46 11.67
C LYS A 62 -3.84 -12.55 10.45
N LYS A 63 -2.76 -12.28 9.73
CA LYS A 63 -2.77 -11.51 8.49
C LYS A 63 -3.74 -12.11 7.47
N ARG A 64 -3.65 -13.43 7.24
CA ARG A 64 -4.52 -14.11 6.28
C ARG A 64 -5.98 -14.01 6.69
N GLU A 65 -6.30 -14.24 7.97
CA GLU A 65 -7.66 -14.14 8.47
C GLU A 65 -8.26 -12.75 8.21
N PHE A 66 -7.51 -11.69 8.51
CA PHE A 66 -7.98 -10.32 8.28
C PHE A 66 -8.12 -10.00 6.81
N ILE A 67 -7.19 -10.45 5.96
CA ILE A 67 -7.28 -10.20 4.52
C ILE A 67 -8.51 -10.85 3.92
N GLU A 68 -8.82 -12.08 4.32
CA GLU A 68 -9.97 -12.81 3.76
C GLU A 68 -11.32 -12.26 4.20
N THR A 69 -11.36 -11.53 5.32
CA THR A 69 -12.61 -11.05 5.91
C THR A 69 -12.81 -9.54 5.83
N THR A 70 -11.83 -8.80 5.37
CA THR A 70 -11.93 -7.34 5.25
C THR A 70 -12.58 -6.96 3.91
N ASP A 71 -13.68 -6.20 3.97
CA ASP A 71 -14.39 -5.76 2.77
C ASP A 71 -13.68 -4.59 2.09
N GLU A 72 -13.32 -3.59 2.86
CA GLU A 72 -12.60 -2.42 2.36
C GLU A 72 -11.25 -2.34 3.06
N VAL A 73 -10.20 -2.19 2.25
CA VAL A 73 -8.83 -2.12 2.72
C VAL A 73 -8.30 -0.72 2.43
N CYS A 74 -7.45 -0.21 3.28
CA CYS A 74 -6.72 1.00 2.93
C CYS A 74 -5.21 0.81 3.06
N LEU A 75 -4.49 1.55 2.22
CA LEU A 75 -3.04 1.59 2.23
C LEU A 75 -2.63 3.02 2.56
N THR A 76 -1.92 3.19 3.66
CA THR A 76 -1.40 4.48 4.09
C THR A 76 0.07 4.58 3.74
N VAL A 77 0.43 5.59 2.96
CA VAL A 77 1.80 5.82 2.52
C VAL A 77 2.19 7.23 2.92
N TYR A 78 3.29 7.37 3.62
CA TYR A 78 3.70 8.69 4.06
C TYR A 78 5.22 8.86 4.04
N GLU A 79 5.63 10.12 3.96
CA GLU A 79 7.02 10.50 4.09
C GLU A 79 7.08 11.69 5.03
N TRP A 80 7.93 11.60 6.03
CA TRP A 80 8.06 12.64 7.06
C TRP A 80 9.51 13.14 7.09
N ASP A 81 9.70 14.39 6.70
CA ASP A 81 11.01 15.05 6.74
C ASP A 81 11.07 16.13 7.80
N GLY A 82 9.98 16.35 8.52
CA GLY A 82 9.90 17.31 9.60
C GLY A 82 8.49 17.87 9.71
N PRO A 83 8.22 18.70 10.75
CA PRO A 83 6.87 19.25 10.96
C PRO A 83 6.42 20.21 9.86
N HIS A 84 7.33 20.67 9.01
CA HIS A 84 7.01 21.57 7.90
C HIS A 84 7.25 20.95 6.53
N GLU A 85 7.57 19.67 6.50
CA GLU A 85 7.81 18.95 5.23
C GLU A 85 7.40 17.50 5.39
N TRP A 86 6.21 17.17 4.87
CA TRP A 86 5.67 15.82 4.94
C TRP A 86 4.62 15.61 3.86
N THR A 87 4.39 14.34 3.55
CA THR A 87 3.37 13.91 2.57
C THR A 87 2.66 12.68 3.13
N SER A 88 1.34 12.64 2.98
CA SER A 88 0.53 11.50 3.41
C SER A 88 -0.53 11.20 2.38
N VAL A 89 -0.58 9.95 1.92
CA VAL A 89 -1.56 9.48 0.94
C VAL A 89 -2.26 8.26 1.51
N VAL A 90 -3.59 8.22 1.36
CA VAL A 90 -4.40 7.07 1.73
C VAL A 90 -5.13 6.58 0.50
N VAL A 91 -4.94 5.32 0.17
CA VAL A 91 -5.61 4.63 -0.93
C VAL A 91 -6.58 3.63 -0.33
N SER A 92 -7.86 3.73 -0.67
CA SER A 92 -8.88 2.81 -0.17
C SER A 92 -9.58 2.12 -1.33
N GLY A 93 -9.97 0.88 -1.12
CA GLY A 93 -10.68 0.14 -2.14
C GLY A 93 -10.79 -1.35 -1.84
N SER A 94 -11.11 -2.10 -2.87
CA SER A 94 -11.25 -3.55 -2.77
C SER A 94 -9.88 -4.23 -2.89
N PHE A 95 -9.70 -5.29 -2.12
CA PHE A 95 -8.46 -6.03 -2.04
C PHE A 95 -8.73 -7.48 -2.41
N GLU A 96 -8.00 -7.99 -3.40
CA GLU A 96 -8.24 -9.35 -3.89
C GLU A 96 -6.94 -10.01 -4.32
N PRO A 97 -6.88 -11.36 -4.24
CA PRO A 97 -5.74 -12.08 -4.79
C PRO A 97 -5.73 -11.93 -6.31
N VAL A 98 -4.55 -11.90 -6.89
CA VAL A 98 -4.36 -11.82 -8.32
C VAL A 98 -3.35 -12.88 -8.74
N ASP A 99 -3.64 -13.57 -9.86
CA ASP A 99 -2.73 -14.56 -10.40
C ASP A 99 -1.53 -13.84 -11.01
N GLU A 100 -0.33 -14.33 -10.75
CA GLU A 100 0.89 -13.75 -11.31
C GLU A 100 0.82 -13.68 -12.84
N ASP A 101 0.18 -14.65 -13.47
CA ASP A 101 0.01 -14.69 -14.93
C ASP A 101 -0.86 -13.54 -15.45
N ASP A 102 -1.69 -12.95 -14.59
CA ASP A 102 -2.54 -11.81 -14.93
C ASP A 102 -1.86 -10.47 -14.69
N LEU A 103 -0.63 -10.48 -14.17
CA LEU A 103 0.17 -9.28 -13.97
C LEU A 103 1.16 -9.14 -15.13
N GLU A 104 1.34 -7.93 -15.62
CA GLU A 104 2.32 -7.67 -16.65
C GLU A 104 3.74 -7.85 -16.11
N GLU A 105 4.64 -8.39 -16.92
CA GLU A 105 6.02 -8.66 -16.52
C GLU A 105 6.76 -7.43 -16.03
N ASP A 106 6.52 -6.28 -16.65
CA ASP A 106 7.16 -5.03 -16.23
C ASP A 106 6.67 -4.55 -14.87
N VAL A 107 5.41 -4.84 -14.52
CA VAL A 107 4.85 -4.49 -13.21
C VAL A 107 5.47 -5.36 -12.12
N THR A 108 5.56 -6.68 -12.32
CA THR A 108 6.20 -7.58 -11.35
C THR A 108 7.69 -7.32 -11.22
N ALA A 109 8.36 -7.02 -12.33
CA ALA A 109 9.77 -6.67 -12.30
C ALA A 109 10.01 -5.37 -11.53
N TRP A 110 9.14 -4.39 -11.69
CA TRP A 110 9.21 -3.14 -10.93
C TRP A 110 9.03 -3.40 -9.44
N TYR A 111 8.04 -4.23 -9.08
CA TYR A 111 7.82 -4.61 -7.69
C TYR A 111 9.09 -5.20 -7.07
N HIS A 112 9.72 -6.16 -7.74
CA HIS A 112 10.92 -6.82 -7.21
C HIS A 112 12.11 -5.87 -7.08
N ARG A 113 12.17 -4.80 -7.87
CA ARG A 113 13.23 -3.81 -7.75
C ARG A 113 13.04 -2.85 -6.59
N VAL A 114 11.79 -2.49 -6.29
CA VAL A 114 11.49 -1.48 -5.26
C VAL A 114 11.12 -2.08 -3.92
N ALA A 115 10.63 -3.31 -3.90
CA ALA A 115 10.13 -3.94 -2.68
C ALA A 115 11.26 -4.24 -1.70
N LYS A 116 10.96 -4.02 -0.44
CA LYS A 116 11.81 -4.46 0.66
C LYS A 116 11.27 -5.81 1.13
N ASP A 117 12.14 -6.79 1.29
CA ASP A 117 11.74 -8.13 1.72
C ASP A 117 11.44 -8.15 3.22
N ILE A 118 10.41 -7.42 3.63
CA ILE A 118 10.03 -7.29 5.03
C ILE A 118 9.53 -8.62 5.58
N ASP A 119 8.70 -9.31 4.80
CA ASP A 119 8.10 -10.58 5.23
C ASP A 119 9.08 -11.76 5.14
N VAL A 120 9.97 -11.74 4.16
CA VAL A 120 10.93 -12.83 3.95
C VAL A 120 12.03 -12.83 5.00
N ALA A 121 12.37 -11.67 5.53
CA ALA A 121 13.42 -11.54 6.54
C ALA A 121 13.11 -12.27 7.84
N ALA A 122 11.86 -12.63 8.08
CA ALA A 122 11.45 -13.34 9.30
C ALA A 122 11.89 -14.81 9.34
N GLY A 123 12.28 -15.37 8.20
CA GLY A 123 12.69 -16.78 8.10
C GLY A 123 11.53 -17.76 8.24
N GLY A 124 11.72 -18.96 7.77
CA GLY A 124 10.72 -20.02 7.85
C GLY A 124 9.95 -20.22 6.55
N ASP A 125 9.05 -21.18 6.56
CA ASP A 125 8.23 -21.52 5.40
C ASP A 125 7.11 -20.51 5.25
N VAL A 126 7.27 -19.60 4.30
CA VAL A 126 6.30 -18.55 4.01
C VAL A 126 5.73 -18.81 2.61
N GLU A 127 4.41 -18.85 2.53
CA GLU A 127 3.72 -18.93 1.25
C GLU A 127 3.52 -17.51 0.70
N LEU A 128 3.97 -17.28 -0.53
CA LEU A 128 3.84 -15.98 -1.18
C LEU A 128 2.62 -15.96 -2.09
N GLU A 129 1.86 -14.89 -2.01
CA GLU A 129 0.64 -14.75 -2.81
C GLU A 129 0.49 -13.30 -3.25
N TRP A 130 0.24 -13.08 -4.54
CA TRP A 130 0.03 -11.75 -5.10
C TRP A 130 -1.36 -11.22 -4.79
N TYR A 131 -1.41 -9.95 -4.42
CA TYR A 131 -2.65 -9.22 -4.14
C TYR A 131 -2.65 -7.90 -4.85
N GLN A 132 -3.84 -7.40 -5.15
CA GLN A 132 -4.02 -6.06 -5.70
C GLN A 132 -5.05 -5.28 -4.89
N LEU A 133 -4.76 -4.02 -4.66
CA LEU A 133 -5.67 -3.06 -4.06
C LEU A 133 -6.12 -2.11 -5.17
N HIS A 134 -7.38 -2.21 -5.55
CA HIS A 134 -7.95 -1.29 -6.52
C HIS A 134 -8.20 0.06 -5.87
N ALA A 135 -7.66 1.13 -6.46
CA ALA A 135 -7.79 2.47 -5.94
C ALA A 135 -9.16 3.05 -6.27
N GLU A 136 -10.12 2.88 -5.37
CA GLU A 136 -11.47 3.41 -5.52
C GLU A 136 -11.57 4.83 -4.98
N GLU A 137 -10.83 5.10 -3.91
CA GLU A 137 -10.78 6.42 -3.30
C GLU A 137 -9.33 6.72 -2.91
N VAL A 138 -8.81 7.85 -3.36
CA VAL A 138 -7.44 8.24 -3.07
C VAL A 138 -7.45 9.69 -2.57
N SER A 139 -6.79 9.91 -1.43
CA SER A 139 -6.62 11.24 -0.90
C SER A 139 -5.16 11.48 -0.52
N GLY A 140 -4.69 12.68 -0.77
CA GLY A 140 -3.33 13.06 -0.43
C GLY A 140 -3.27 14.46 0.16
N VAL A 141 -2.47 14.61 1.20
CA VAL A 141 -2.23 15.88 1.87
C VAL A 141 -0.73 16.04 2.05
N ALA A 142 -0.22 17.22 1.77
CA ALA A 142 1.21 17.49 1.87
C ALA A 142 1.48 18.87 2.41
N LEU A 143 2.62 19.04 3.04
CA LEU A 143 3.13 20.33 3.47
C LEU A 143 4.58 20.44 2.97
N TYR A 144 4.85 21.48 2.18
CA TYR A 144 6.19 21.82 1.70
C TYR A 144 6.51 23.25 2.05
N GLU A 145 7.77 23.51 2.25
CA GLU A 145 8.27 24.88 2.30
C GLU A 145 9.04 25.22 1.05
#